data_7520fcce82634a7e0ea86a857e375cf0
#
_entry.id   7520fcce82634a7e0ea86a857e375cf0
#
_cell.length_a   1.000
_cell.length_b   1.000
_cell.length_c   1.000
_cell.angle_alpha   90.00
_cell.angle_beta   90.00
_cell.angle_gamma   90.00
#
_symmetry.space_group_name_H-M   'P 1'
#
loop_
_entity.id
_entity.type
_entity.pdbx_description
1 polymer ?
#
loop_
_entity_poly.entity_id
_entity_poly.type
_entity_poly.pdbx_seq_one_letter_code
_entity_poly.pdbx_strand_id
1 'polypeptide(L)'
;MTLLQLPELEYTLSNVKSPMLGDMRKNFDLLEDVCDLLERAINDEPPALLRDGNVIKEGFNEEIDNLRIAMRDGKKWLAALENEERESTGISKLKVGYNKVFGYYIEITKSAIKDVPDYYIRKQTLANCERYITPKLKEIENTILGASEKIVTLESYVFEQVRTSVSEEIERLKNAAHIIATTDVLLSLAQTAYKNNFTMPEISDNGKIEITDGRHPVVEKMSKNSMFVPNDTLLNNDDDRMIIITGPNMAGKSTYMRQVALITLMAQIGSFVPAKSAKIGIVDKIFTRVGASDDISSGQSTFMLEMTEVS
;
A
#
# COMPACT_ATOMS: atom_id res chain seq x y z
N MET A 1 -5.05 -5.62 -8.74
CA MET A 1 -3.70 -6.20 -8.96
C MET A 1 -3.34 -7.34 -8.01
N THR A 2 -3.47 -7.21 -6.69
CA THR A 2 -3.10 -8.27 -5.76
C THR A 2 -3.93 -9.54 -5.92
N LEU A 3 -5.25 -9.43 -6.03
CA LEU A 3 -6.14 -10.59 -6.21
C LEU A 3 -5.83 -11.39 -7.48
N LEU A 4 -5.41 -10.76 -8.56
CA LEU A 4 -5.03 -11.41 -9.82
C LEU A 4 -3.79 -12.31 -9.69
N GLN A 5 -2.99 -12.19 -8.63
CA GLN A 5 -1.81 -13.01 -8.38
C GLN A 5 -2.10 -14.24 -7.51
N LEU A 6 -3.30 -14.34 -6.92
CA LEU A 6 -3.64 -15.46 -6.03
C LEU A 6 -3.60 -16.84 -6.74
N PRO A 7 -4.05 -16.99 -8.00
CA PRO A 7 -3.94 -18.25 -8.70
C PRO A 7 -2.49 -18.73 -8.90
N GLU A 8 -1.54 -17.81 -9.16
CA GLU A 8 -0.12 -18.14 -9.32
C GLU A 8 0.49 -18.60 -8.00
N LEU A 9 0.13 -17.95 -6.90
CA LEU A 9 0.54 -18.35 -5.56
C LEU A 9 -0.02 -19.73 -5.19
N GLU A 10 -1.30 -19.99 -5.46
CA GLU A 10 -1.95 -21.32 -5.24
C GLU A 10 -1.23 -22.41 -6.03
N TYR A 11 -0.96 -22.16 -7.30
CA TYR A 11 -0.21 -23.09 -8.16
C TYR A 11 1.20 -23.37 -7.58
N THR A 12 1.88 -22.35 -7.10
CA THR A 12 3.20 -22.51 -6.47
C THR A 12 3.12 -23.36 -5.20
N LEU A 13 2.13 -23.11 -4.34
CA LEU A 13 1.89 -23.89 -3.12
C LEU A 13 1.47 -25.33 -3.43
N SER A 14 0.92 -25.64 -4.62
CA SER A 14 0.52 -26.99 -4.99
C SER A 14 1.69 -27.96 -5.13
N ASN A 15 2.89 -27.46 -5.40
CA ASN A 15 4.09 -28.24 -5.60
C ASN A 15 4.93 -28.45 -4.34
N VAL A 16 4.49 -27.96 -3.17
CA VAL A 16 5.22 -27.98 -1.92
C VAL A 16 4.90 -29.23 -1.11
N LYS A 17 5.94 -29.85 -0.54
CA LYS A 17 5.83 -31.10 0.27
C LYS A 17 5.56 -30.87 1.75
N SER A 18 5.65 -29.63 2.24
CA SER A 18 5.42 -29.30 3.66
C SER A 18 3.95 -29.49 4.04
N PRO A 19 3.63 -30.24 5.11
CA PRO A 19 2.26 -30.37 5.58
C PRO A 19 1.61 -29.02 5.92
N MET A 20 2.35 -28.12 6.59
CA MET A 20 1.88 -26.78 6.94
C MET A 20 1.47 -25.98 5.70
N LEU A 21 2.31 -25.93 4.68
CA LEU A 21 2.01 -25.22 3.44
C LEU A 21 0.87 -25.88 2.65
N GLY A 22 0.75 -27.21 2.75
CA GLY A 22 -0.37 -27.95 2.18
C GLY A 22 -1.70 -27.65 2.88
N ASP A 23 -1.71 -27.45 4.19
CA ASP A 23 -2.90 -27.05 4.93
C ASP A 23 -3.27 -25.57 4.68
N MET A 24 -2.29 -24.70 4.54
CA MET A 24 -2.50 -23.32 4.11
C MET A 24 -3.14 -23.27 2.72
N ARG A 25 -2.66 -24.07 1.78
CA ARG A 25 -3.25 -24.18 0.44
C ARG A 25 -4.71 -24.62 0.47
N LYS A 26 -5.08 -25.64 1.27
CA LYS A 26 -6.47 -26.11 1.36
C LYS A 26 -7.46 -25.03 1.82
N ASN A 27 -6.96 -24.08 2.61
CA ASN A 27 -7.75 -22.98 3.16
C ASN A 27 -7.59 -21.67 2.35
N PHE A 28 -6.85 -21.73 1.22
CA PHE A 28 -6.57 -20.55 0.41
C PHE A 28 -7.72 -20.30 -0.55
N ASP A 29 -8.44 -19.21 -0.33
CA ASP A 29 -9.53 -18.74 -1.18
C ASP A 29 -8.97 -17.77 -2.24
N LEU A 30 -9.26 -18.03 -3.51
CA LEU A 30 -8.80 -17.21 -4.63
C LEU A 30 -9.61 -15.91 -4.80
N LEU A 31 -10.76 -15.79 -4.12
CA LEU A 31 -11.61 -14.59 -4.16
C LEU A 31 -11.99 -14.17 -5.61
N GLU A 32 -12.24 -15.16 -6.48
CA GLU A 32 -12.54 -14.92 -7.89
C GLU A 32 -13.78 -14.05 -8.09
N ASP A 33 -14.80 -14.26 -7.25
CA ASP A 33 -16.04 -13.49 -7.24
C ASP A 33 -15.81 -12.01 -6.87
N VAL A 34 -14.97 -11.76 -5.87
CA VAL A 34 -14.59 -10.39 -5.45
C VAL A 34 -13.74 -9.74 -6.54
N CYS A 35 -12.82 -10.49 -7.13
CA CYS A 35 -11.97 -10.01 -8.21
C CYS A 35 -12.80 -9.63 -9.43
N ASP A 36 -13.72 -10.50 -9.87
CA ASP A 36 -14.63 -10.25 -10.99
C ASP A 36 -15.53 -9.04 -10.76
N LEU A 37 -16.08 -8.90 -9.55
CA LEU A 37 -16.87 -7.73 -9.19
C LEU A 37 -16.05 -6.44 -9.35
N LEU A 38 -14.84 -6.41 -8.82
CA LEU A 38 -13.99 -5.22 -8.87
C LEU A 38 -13.54 -4.90 -10.30
N GLU A 39 -13.18 -5.90 -11.09
CA GLU A 39 -12.77 -5.72 -12.50
C GLU A 39 -13.89 -5.20 -13.38
N ARG A 40 -15.13 -5.63 -13.13
CA ARG A 40 -16.30 -5.15 -13.86
C ARG A 40 -16.77 -3.77 -13.39
N ALA A 41 -16.65 -3.49 -12.08
CA ALA A 41 -17.25 -2.29 -11.50
C ALA A 41 -16.35 -1.05 -11.57
N ILE A 42 -15.05 -1.23 -11.30
CA ILE A 42 -14.11 -0.13 -11.11
C ILE A 42 -13.26 0.08 -12.36
N ASN A 43 -13.06 1.34 -12.72
CA ASN A 43 -12.23 1.71 -13.85
C ASN A 43 -10.78 1.26 -13.65
N ASP A 44 -10.05 0.97 -14.72
CA ASP A 44 -8.66 0.47 -14.64
C ASP A 44 -7.71 1.54 -14.03
N GLU A 45 -7.99 2.83 -14.30
CA GLU A 45 -7.28 3.98 -13.74
C GLU A 45 -8.29 4.93 -13.06
N PRO A 46 -8.79 4.55 -11.86
CA PRO A 46 -9.76 5.38 -11.17
C PRO A 46 -9.11 6.65 -10.62
N PRO A 47 -9.83 7.78 -10.58
CA PRO A 47 -9.33 9.01 -10.00
C PRO A 47 -9.13 8.87 -8.48
N ALA A 48 -8.29 9.71 -7.90
CA ALA A 48 -8.00 9.69 -6.46
C ALA A 48 -9.22 10.09 -5.60
N LEU A 49 -10.15 10.85 -6.15
CA LEU A 49 -11.33 11.36 -5.43
C LEU A 49 -12.60 11.04 -6.21
N LEU A 50 -13.63 10.53 -5.54
CA LEU A 50 -14.94 10.21 -6.13
C LEU A 50 -15.59 11.42 -6.83
N ARG A 51 -15.41 12.63 -6.30
CA ARG A 51 -15.93 13.87 -6.87
C ARG A 51 -15.38 14.20 -8.27
N ASP A 52 -14.26 13.60 -8.66
CA ASP A 52 -13.67 13.83 -9.97
C ASP A 52 -14.37 13.01 -11.07
N GLY A 53 -15.24 12.06 -10.66
CA GLY A 53 -16.02 11.19 -11.55
C GLY A 53 -15.14 10.14 -12.25
N ASN A 54 -15.75 9.33 -13.09
CA ASN A 54 -15.08 8.29 -13.86
C ASN A 54 -14.47 7.14 -13.01
N VAL A 55 -15.12 6.83 -11.88
CA VAL A 55 -14.74 5.74 -10.97
C VAL A 55 -15.34 4.42 -11.43
N ILE A 56 -16.58 4.42 -11.88
CA ILE A 56 -17.33 3.23 -12.32
C ILE A 56 -17.01 2.95 -13.79
N LYS A 57 -16.73 1.70 -14.10
CA LYS A 57 -16.41 1.23 -15.46
C LYS A 57 -17.63 1.32 -16.38
N GLU A 58 -17.38 1.62 -17.65
CA GLU A 58 -18.42 1.59 -18.68
C GLU A 58 -18.96 0.16 -18.83
N GLY A 59 -20.28 0.02 -18.95
CA GLY A 59 -20.96 -1.26 -19.01
C GLY A 59 -21.38 -1.86 -17.66
N PHE A 60 -20.97 -1.26 -16.53
CA PHE A 60 -21.36 -1.76 -15.21
C PHE A 60 -22.73 -1.25 -14.75
N ASN A 61 -23.08 0.01 -15.07
CA ASN A 61 -24.36 0.61 -14.72
C ASN A 61 -24.97 1.38 -15.92
N GLU A 62 -26.12 0.89 -16.39
CA GLU A 62 -26.81 1.44 -17.57
C GLU A 62 -27.18 2.91 -17.42
N GLU A 63 -27.59 3.35 -16.21
CA GLU A 63 -27.99 4.76 -15.98
C GLU A 63 -26.78 5.70 -16.07
N ILE A 64 -25.64 5.30 -15.54
CA ILE A 64 -24.38 6.06 -15.67
C ILE A 64 -23.98 6.15 -17.14
N ASP A 65 -24.07 5.07 -17.88
CA ASP A 65 -23.68 5.03 -19.30
C ASP A 65 -24.61 5.91 -20.14
N ASN A 66 -25.92 5.90 -19.88
CA ASN A 66 -26.87 6.77 -20.54
C ASN A 66 -26.58 8.26 -20.27
N LEU A 67 -26.22 8.61 -19.02
CA LEU A 67 -25.82 9.97 -18.69
C LEU A 67 -24.49 10.38 -19.36
N ARG A 68 -23.54 9.48 -19.48
CA ARG A 68 -22.29 9.72 -20.24
C ARG A 68 -22.53 9.96 -21.72
N ILE A 69 -23.46 9.21 -22.33
CA ILE A 69 -23.88 9.41 -23.71
C ILE A 69 -24.52 10.80 -23.86
N ALA A 70 -25.44 11.17 -22.98
CA ALA A 70 -26.10 12.48 -23.02
C ALA A 70 -25.08 13.63 -22.88
N MET A 71 -24.09 13.49 -22.00
CA MET A 71 -23.02 14.48 -21.84
C MET A 71 -22.12 14.57 -23.08
N ARG A 72 -21.77 13.45 -23.69
CA ARG A 72 -20.98 13.39 -24.92
C ARG A 72 -21.72 14.01 -26.11
N ASP A 73 -23.00 13.72 -26.25
CA ASP A 73 -23.83 14.29 -27.31
C ASP A 73 -24.09 15.78 -27.08
N GLY A 74 -24.25 16.23 -25.82
CA GLY A 74 -24.31 17.64 -25.48
C GLY A 74 -23.06 18.42 -25.91
N LYS A 75 -21.87 17.83 -25.82
CA LYS A 75 -20.63 18.43 -26.36
C LYS A 75 -20.63 18.54 -27.88
N LYS A 76 -21.20 17.56 -28.58
CA LYS A 76 -21.39 17.65 -30.04
C LYS A 76 -22.38 18.73 -30.42
N TRP A 77 -23.47 18.90 -29.63
CA TRP A 77 -24.43 19.97 -29.83
C TRP A 77 -23.84 21.37 -29.65
N LEU A 78 -22.88 21.53 -28.70
CA LEU A 78 -22.12 22.77 -28.55
C LEU A 78 -21.30 23.11 -29.81
N ALA A 79 -20.63 22.11 -30.38
CA ALA A 79 -19.85 22.30 -31.60
C ALA A 79 -20.76 22.60 -32.83
N ALA A 80 -21.91 21.92 -32.90
CA ALA A 80 -22.93 22.19 -33.93
C ALA A 80 -23.50 23.61 -33.80
N LEU A 81 -23.84 24.04 -32.56
CA LEU A 81 -24.28 25.38 -32.28
C LEU A 81 -23.25 26.45 -32.68
N GLU A 82 -21.99 26.22 -32.38
CA GLU A 82 -20.88 27.13 -32.77
C GLU A 82 -20.85 27.33 -34.29
N ASN A 83 -21.01 26.28 -35.09
CA ASN A 83 -21.04 26.36 -36.55
C ASN A 83 -22.33 27.03 -37.05
N GLU A 84 -23.49 26.67 -36.52
CA GLU A 84 -24.79 27.26 -36.86
C GLU A 84 -24.80 28.76 -36.60
N GLU A 85 -24.29 29.18 -35.45
CA GLU A 85 -24.20 30.61 -35.09
C GLU A 85 -23.19 31.38 -35.94
N ARG A 86 -22.07 30.74 -36.37
CA ARG A 86 -21.12 31.33 -37.31
C ARG A 86 -21.77 31.57 -38.69
N GLU A 87 -22.52 30.58 -39.17
CA GLU A 87 -23.17 30.65 -40.46
C GLU A 87 -24.31 31.69 -40.45
N SER A 88 -25.13 31.69 -39.40
CA SER A 88 -26.31 32.57 -39.30
C SER A 88 -25.95 34.06 -39.08
N THR A 89 -24.89 34.31 -38.26
CA THR A 89 -24.44 35.67 -37.94
C THR A 89 -23.39 36.22 -38.89
N GLY A 90 -22.74 35.37 -39.69
CA GLY A 90 -21.58 35.74 -40.52
C GLY A 90 -20.29 36.06 -39.72
N ILE A 91 -20.29 35.85 -38.39
CA ILE A 91 -19.14 36.16 -37.53
C ILE A 91 -18.16 34.99 -37.51
N SER A 92 -17.21 35.01 -38.42
CA SER A 92 -16.24 33.88 -38.62
C SER A 92 -15.35 33.56 -37.41
N LYS A 93 -15.11 34.52 -36.52
CA LYS A 93 -14.27 34.36 -35.31
C LYS A 93 -15.07 34.10 -34.02
N LEU A 94 -16.36 33.79 -34.12
CA LEU A 94 -17.20 33.37 -33.01
C LEU A 94 -16.66 32.01 -32.44
N LYS A 95 -16.58 31.89 -31.12
CA LYS A 95 -16.20 30.66 -30.41
C LYS A 95 -17.11 30.40 -29.22
N VAL A 96 -17.46 29.15 -29.01
CA VAL A 96 -18.09 28.70 -27.77
C VAL A 96 -17.00 28.33 -26.76
N GLY A 97 -17.06 28.88 -25.56
CA GLY A 97 -16.11 28.63 -24.48
C GLY A 97 -16.84 28.31 -23.17
N TYR A 98 -16.08 27.82 -22.19
CA TYR A 98 -16.56 27.52 -20.84
C TYR A 98 -15.75 28.26 -19.78
N ASN A 99 -16.42 28.75 -18.77
CA ASN A 99 -15.82 29.35 -17.59
C ASN A 99 -16.52 28.83 -16.32
N LYS A 100 -15.75 28.43 -15.29
CA LYS A 100 -16.29 27.86 -14.05
C LYS A 100 -17.29 28.79 -13.32
N VAL A 101 -17.19 30.12 -13.48
CA VAL A 101 -18.03 31.10 -12.81
C VAL A 101 -19.31 31.42 -13.60
N PHE A 102 -19.20 31.49 -14.95
CA PHE A 102 -20.28 31.96 -15.81
C PHE A 102 -20.92 30.86 -16.68
N GLY A 103 -20.35 29.66 -16.68
CA GLY A 103 -20.79 28.54 -17.52
C GLY A 103 -20.29 28.65 -18.96
N TYR A 104 -21.11 28.14 -19.91
CA TYR A 104 -20.81 28.23 -21.33
C TYR A 104 -21.19 29.64 -21.87
N TYR A 105 -20.36 30.13 -22.79
CA TYR A 105 -20.55 31.45 -23.42
C TYR A 105 -20.10 31.42 -24.87
N ILE A 106 -20.65 32.36 -25.65
CA ILE A 106 -20.20 32.68 -27.01
C ILE A 106 -19.29 33.89 -26.91
N GLU A 107 -18.06 33.76 -27.38
CA GLU A 107 -17.07 34.85 -27.40
C GLU A 107 -16.98 35.48 -28.79
N ILE A 108 -17.14 36.79 -28.85
CA ILE A 108 -17.11 37.57 -30.08
C ILE A 108 -16.08 38.69 -29.91
N THR A 109 -15.21 38.85 -30.91
CA THR A 109 -14.20 39.91 -30.93
C THR A 109 -14.84 41.29 -31.09
N LYS A 110 -14.21 42.34 -30.50
CA LYS A 110 -14.74 43.72 -30.56
C LYS A 110 -14.98 44.25 -31.97
N SER A 111 -14.26 43.73 -32.96
CA SER A 111 -14.43 44.11 -34.36
C SER A 111 -15.77 43.68 -34.97
N ALA A 112 -16.42 42.65 -34.41
CA ALA A 112 -17.66 42.07 -34.91
C ALA A 112 -18.87 42.32 -33.99
N ILE A 113 -18.80 43.21 -33.01
CA ILE A 113 -19.86 43.48 -32.06
C ILE A 113 -21.10 44.10 -32.77
N LYS A 114 -20.92 44.83 -33.88
CA LYS A 114 -22.01 45.45 -34.63
C LYS A 114 -22.90 44.41 -35.33
N ASP A 115 -22.39 43.22 -35.52
CA ASP A 115 -23.06 42.13 -36.25
C ASP A 115 -23.75 41.14 -35.27
N VAL A 116 -23.72 41.43 -33.96
CA VAL A 116 -24.33 40.57 -32.94
C VAL A 116 -25.86 40.71 -32.96
N PRO A 117 -26.60 39.59 -33.09
CA PRO A 117 -28.06 39.63 -33.08
C PRO A 117 -28.67 40.06 -31.74
N ASP A 118 -29.86 40.62 -31.76
CA ASP A 118 -30.56 41.11 -30.57
C ASP A 118 -30.89 40.01 -29.53
N TYR A 119 -30.98 38.74 -29.94
CA TYR A 119 -31.24 37.61 -29.02
C TYR A 119 -30.00 37.15 -28.22
N TYR A 120 -28.85 37.77 -28.49
CA TYR A 120 -27.66 37.51 -27.67
C TYR A 120 -27.71 38.37 -26.39
N ILE A 121 -27.63 37.68 -25.25
CA ILE A 121 -27.60 38.35 -23.95
C ILE A 121 -26.13 38.51 -23.50
N ARG A 122 -25.66 39.75 -23.43
CA ARG A 122 -24.28 40.05 -23.00
C ARG A 122 -24.10 39.74 -21.52
N LYS A 123 -23.07 38.96 -21.21
CA LYS A 123 -22.67 38.55 -19.83
C LYS A 123 -21.41 39.24 -19.36
N GLN A 124 -20.43 39.45 -20.22
CA GLN A 124 -19.16 40.00 -19.83
C GLN A 124 -18.49 40.78 -20.99
N THR A 125 -17.90 41.93 -20.65
CA THR A 125 -17.05 42.69 -21.56
C THR A 125 -15.61 42.59 -21.13
N LEU A 126 -14.74 42.20 -22.05
CA LEU A 126 -13.29 42.05 -21.86
C LEU A 126 -12.55 43.08 -22.71
N ALA A 127 -11.22 43.17 -22.56
CA ALA A 127 -10.39 44.11 -23.31
C ALA A 127 -10.52 43.96 -24.83
N ASN A 128 -10.56 42.73 -25.35
CA ASN A 128 -10.52 42.40 -26.78
C ASN A 128 -11.78 41.70 -27.33
N CYS A 129 -12.70 41.27 -26.47
CA CYS A 129 -13.93 40.54 -26.85
C CYS A 129 -15.07 40.80 -25.88
N GLU A 130 -16.25 40.38 -26.28
CA GLU A 130 -17.43 40.29 -25.41
C GLU A 130 -17.96 38.87 -25.38
N ARG A 131 -18.57 38.50 -24.24
CA ARG A 131 -19.16 37.19 -24.00
C ARG A 131 -20.65 37.27 -23.87
N TYR A 132 -21.31 36.40 -24.59
CA TYR A 132 -22.75 36.33 -24.70
C TYR A 132 -23.29 34.96 -24.35
N ILE A 133 -24.57 34.91 -24.04
CA ILE A 133 -25.36 33.68 -23.95
C ILE A 133 -26.57 33.76 -24.86
N THR A 134 -27.02 32.60 -25.35
CA THR A 134 -28.30 32.46 -26.07
C THR A 134 -29.19 31.47 -25.33
N PRO A 135 -30.52 31.52 -25.50
CA PRO A 135 -31.42 30.51 -24.90
C PRO A 135 -31.03 29.08 -25.25
N LYS A 136 -30.68 28.84 -26.53
CA LYS A 136 -30.26 27.52 -27.03
C LYS A 136 -28.96 27.02 -26.35
N LEU A 137 -27.97 27.92 -26.18
CA LEU A 137 -26.76 27.61 -25.46
C LEU A 137 -27.05 27.24 -24.00
N LYS A 138 -27.97 27.95 -23.36
CA LYS A 138 -28.35 27.71 -21.96
C LYS A 138 -29.05 26.36 -21.76
N GLU A 139 -29.88 25.95 -22.73
CA GLU A 139 -30.53 24.63 -22.72
C GLU A 139 -29.51 23.49 -22.81
N ILE A 140 -28.57 23.59 -23.76
CA ILE A 140 -27.50 22.63 -23.91
C ILE A 140 -26.62 22.58 -22.63
N GLU A 141 -26.30 23.75 -22.07
CA GLU A 141 -25.54 23.85 -20.81
C GLU A 141 -26.24 23.10 -19.67
N ASN A 142 -27.54 23.36 -19.48
CA ASN A 142 -28.31 22.72 -18.40
C ASN A 142 -28.31 21.18 -18.57
N THR A 143 -28.37 20.68 -19.80
CA THR A 143 -28.29 19.25 -20.09
C THR A 143 -26.93 18.68 -19.72
N ILE A 144 -25.83 19.33 -20.11
CA ILE A 144 -24.45 18.86 -19.87
C ILE A 144 -24.12 18.92 -18.36
N LEU A 145 -24.38 20.06 -17.71
CA LEU A 145 -24.05 20.23 -16.30
C LEU A 145 -24.91 19.35 -15.40
N GLY A 146 -26.22 19.26 -15.70
CA GLY A 146 -27.11 18.37 -14.97
C GLY A 146 -26.74 16.89 -15.10
N ALA A 147 -26.30 16.46 -16.29
CA ALA A 147 -25.79 15.10 -16.48
C ALA A 147 -24.48 14.88 -15.71
N SER A 148 -23.56 15.84 -15.72
CA SER A 148 -22.28 15.74 -15.00
C SER A 148 -22.47 15.61 -13.48
N GLU A 149 -23.31 16.40 -12.87
CA GLU A 149 -23.61 16.33 -11.44
C GLU A 149 -24.30 15.02 -11.05
N LYS A 150 -25.24 14.56 -11.89
CA LYS A 150 -25.92 13.28 -11.68
C LYS A 150 -24.97 12.10 -11.81
N ILE A 151 -24.04 12.12 -12.77
CA ILE A 151 -23.03 11.06 -12.92
C ILE A 151 -22.21 10.93 -11.64
N VAL A 152 -21.63 12.00 -11.10
CA VAL A 152 -20.81 11.96 -9.89
C VAL A 152 -21.59 11.44 -8.69
N THR A 153 -22.85 11.86 -8.55
CA THR A 153 -23.73 11.39 -7.47
C THR A 153 -24.01 9.89 -7.59
N LEU A 154 -24.37 9.45 -8.80
CA LEU A 154 -24.70 8.04 -9.05
C LEU A 154 -23.46 7.13 -8.99
N GLU A 155 -22.32 7.58 -9.52
CA GLU A 155 -21.05 6.86 -9.36
C GLU A 155 -20.67 6.70 -7.88
N SER A 156 -20.87 7.73 -7.07
CA SER A 156 -20.61 7.64 -5.62
C SER A 156 -21.53 6.62 -4.95
N TYR A 157 -22.82 6.59 -5.32
CA TYR A 157 -23.77 5.61 -4.80
C TYR A 157 -23.40 4.17 -5.21
N VAL A 158 -23.11 3.95 -6.48
CA VAL A 158 -22.71 2.61 -7.00
C VAL A 158 -21.40 2.16 -6.38
N PHE A 159 -20.42 3.06 -6.22
CA PHE A 159 -19.17 2.76 -5.54
C PHE A 159 -19.40 2.31 -4.09
N GLU A 160 -20.29 2.97 -3.35
CA GLU A 160 -20.63 2.54 -1.98
C GLU A 160 -21.29 1.16 -1.95
N GLN A 161 -22.09 0.79 -2.94
CA GLN A 161 -22.64 -0.55 -3.06
C GLN A 161 -21.52 -1.58 -3.29
N VAL A 162 -20.61 -1.33 -4.22
CA VAL A 162 -19.45 -2.20 -4.47
C VAL A 162 -18.59 -2.32 -3.22
N ARG A 163 -18.29 -1.20 -2.54
CA ARG A 163 -17.53 -1.20 -1.28
C ARG A 163 -18.21 -2.03 -0.21
N THR A 164 -19.53 -1.95 -0.08
CA THR A 164 -20.30 -2.73 0.88
C THR A 164 -20.20 -4.22 0.58
N SER A 165 -20.39 -4.63 -0.67
CA SER A 165 -20.25 -6.03 -1.08
C SER A 165 -18.85 -6.59 -0.78
N VAL A 166 -17.80 -5.82 -1.06
CA VAL A 166 -16.42 -6.22 -0.70
C VAL A 166 -16.23 -6.29 0.82
N SER A 167 -16.85 -5.39 1.57
CA SER A 167 -16.78 -5.39 3.04
C SER A 167 -17.46 -6.60 3.68
N GLU A 168 -18.49 -7.15 3.06
CA GLU A 168 -19.14 -8.39 3.50
C GLU A 168 -18.20 -9.59 3.41
N GLU A 169 -17.24 -9.56 2.50
CA GLU A 169 -16.23 -10.62 2.30
C GLU A 169 -14.92 -10.39 3.08
N ILE A 170 -14.91 -9.48 4.07
CA ILE A 170 -13.71 -9.07 4.79
C ILE A 170 -12.96 -10.22 5.48
N GLU A 171 -13.67 -11.21 6.00
CA GLU A 171 -13.04 -12.36 6.67
C GLU A 171 -12.31 -13.28 5.66
N ARG A 172 -12.85 -13.47 4.47
CA ARG A 172 -12.18 -14.19 3.37
C ARG A 172 -10.91 -13.43 2.91
N LEU A 173 -11.03 -12.12 2.77
CA LEU A 173 -9.89 -11.24 2.42
C LEU A 173 -8.80 -11.28 3.49
N LYS A 174 -9.14 -11.23 4.78
CA LYS A 174 -8.20 -11.35 5.90
C LYS A 174 -7.50 -12.71 5.91
N ASN A 175 -8.23 -13.79 5.66
CA ASN A 175 -7.65 -15.13 5.60
C ASN A 175 -6.62 -15.22 4.45
N ALA A 176 -6.97 -14.77 3.26
CA ALA A 176 -6.05 -14.75 2.13
C ALA A 176 -4.81 -13.88 2.44
N ALA A 177 -5.00 -12.70 3.02
CA ALA A 177 -3.89 -11.83 3.43
C ALA A 177 -2.98 -12.48 4.48
N HIS A 178 -3.55 -13.21 5.44
CA HIS A 178 -2.79 -13.96 6.45
C HIS A 178 -1.94 -15.07 5.81
N ILE A 179 -2.50 -15.83 4.89
CA ILE A 179 -1.77 -16.88 4.15
C ILE A 179 -0.61 -16.28 3.35
N ILE A 180 -0.85 -15.19 2.64
CA ILE A 180 0.19 -14.48 1.88
C ILE A 180 1.31 -14.01 2.81
N ALA A 181 0.96 -13.33 3.90
CA ALA A 181 1.93 -12.80 4.87
C ALA A 181 2.75 -13.92 5.51
N THR A 182 2.12 -15.02 5.90
CA THR A 182 2.80 -16.18 6.46
C THR A 182 3.77 -16.82 5.45
N THR A 183 3.34 -16.96 4.21
CA THR A 183 4.18 -17.50 3.12
C THR A 183 5.39 -16.58 2.86
N ASP A 184 5.21 -15.28 2.84
CA ASP A 184 6.29 -14.29 2.65
C ASP A 184 7.31 -14.32 3.78
N VAL A 185 6.85 -14.40 5.04
CA VAL A 185 7.72 -14.55 6.22
C VAL A 185 8.54 -15.84 6.15
N LEU A 186 7.88 -16.97 5.87
CA LEU A 186 8.56 -18.26 5.76
C LEU A 186 9.60 -18.26 4.63
N LEU A 187 9.26 -17.68 3.48
CA LEU A 187 10.18 -17.54 2.36
C LEU A 187 11.39 -16.67 2.72
N SER A 188 11.17 -15.55 3.36
CA SER A 188 12.22 -14.62 3.81
C SER A 188 13.17 -15.27 4.80
N LEU A 189 12.64 -16.00 5.79
CA LEU A 189 13.44 -16.76 6.76
C LEU A 189 14.23 -17.87 6.08
N ALA A 190 13.61 -18.64 5.18
CA ALA A 190 14.27 -19.72 4.44
C ALA A 190 15.40 -19.20 3.54
N GLN A 191 15.15 -18.11 2.80
CA GLN A 191 16.18 -17.48 1.95
C GLN A 191 17.36 -16.96 2.79
N THR A 192 17.08 -16.36 3.93
CA THR A 192 18.10 -15.86 4.86
C THR A 192 18.92 -16.99 5.42
N ALA A 193 18.28 -18.07 5.84
CA ALA A 193 18.93 -19.26 6.36
C ALA A 193 19.85 -19.91 5.31
N TYR A 194 19.33 -20.09 4.09
CA TYR A 194 20.10 -20.68 2.99
C TYR A 194 21.31 -19.83 2.61
N LYS A 195 21.15 -18.53 2.43
CA LYS A 195 22.21 -17.61 2.00
C LYS A 195 23.33 -17.45 3.05
N ASN A 196 23.02 -17.63 4.34
CA ASN A 196 23.96 -17.38 5.43
C ASN A 196 24.37 -18.68 6.15
N ASN A 197 24.06 -19.87 5.61
CA ASN A 197 24.36 -21.17 6.21
C ASN A 197 23.89 -21.25 7.67
N PHE A 198 22.64 -20.90 7.94
CA PHE A 198 22.02 -21.04 9.25
C PHE A 198 21.51 -22.47 9.43
N THR A 199 21.46 -22.93 10.67
CA THR A 199 21.06 -24.29 11.04
C THR A 199 19.72 -24.26 11.77
N MET A 200 18.88 -25.27 11.57
CA MET A 200 17.61 -25.41 12.30
C MET A 200 17.91 -25.70 13.78
N PRO A 201 17.44 -24.86 14.71
CA PRO A 201 17.59 -25.10 16.13
C PRO A 201 16.57 -26.13 16.61
N GLU A 202 16.97 -26.91 17.63
CA GLU A 202 16.08 -27.74 18.43
C GLU A 202 15.46 -26.89 19.53
N ILE A 203 14.14 -26.80 19.57
CA ILE A 203 13.40 -26.02 20.58
C ILE A 203 12.88 -26.97 21.65
N SER A 204 13.06 -26.59 22.93
CA SER A 204 12.62 -27.40 24.08
C SER A 204 12.08 -26.49 25.19
N ASP A 205 11.40 -27.08 26.15
CA ASP A 205 10.87 -26.39 27.35
C ASP A 205 11.73 -26.62 28.60
N ASN A 206 12.92 -27.20 28.45
CA ASN A 206 13.81 -27.60 29.56
C ASN A 206 14.69 -26.47 30.11
N GLY A 207 14.54 -25.23 29.63
CA GLY A 207 15.27 -24.05 30.08
C GLY A 207 16.78 -24.08 29.73
N LYS A 208 17.24 -24.98 28.84
CA LYS A 208 18.64 -25.10 28.44
C LYS A 208 18.91 -24.31 27.16
N ILE A 209 19.99 -23.53 27.16
CA ILE A 209 20.55 -22.90 25.98
C ILE A 209 21.92 -23.51 25.70
N GLU A 210 22.01 -24.28 24.63
CA GLU A 210 23.26 -24.92 24.18
C GLU A 210 23.49 -24.53 22.71
N ILE A 211 24.55 -23.78 22.46
CA ILE A 211 24.95 -23.31 21.14
C ILE A 211 26.34 -23.75 20.86
N THR A 212 26.56 -24.44 19.73
CA THR A 212 27.90 -24.84 19.28
C THR A 212 28.28 -24.04 18.05
N ASP A 213 29.50 -23.49 18.04
CA ASP A 213 30.03 -22.66 16.96
C ASP A 213 29.04 -21.51 16.59
N GLY A 214 28.50 -20.84 17.59
CA GLY A 214 27.60 -19.70 17.41
C GLY A 214 28.32 -18.52 16.76
N ARG A 215 27.63 -17.81 15.86
CA ARG A 215 28.13 -16.64 15.15
C ARG A 215 27.22 -15.46 15.35
N HIS A 216 27.76 -14.24 15.37
CA HIS A 216 26.93 -13.03 15.45
C HIS A 216 26.42 -12.64 14.07
N PRO A 217 25.11 -12.71 13.77
CA PRO A 217 24.58 -12.60 12.41
C PRO A 217 24.91 -11.27 11.72
N VAL A 218 24.98 -10.18 12.47
CA VAL A 218 25.27 -8.85 11.93
C VAL A 218 26.79 -8.65 11.78
N VAL A 219 27.57 -8.98 12.81
CA VAL A 219 29.02 -8.75 12.79
C VAL A 219 29.70 -9.63 11.73
N GLU A 220 29.29 -10.89 11.62
CA GLU A 220 29.79 -11.80 10.57
C GLU A 220 29.59 -11.22 9.18
N LYS A 221 28.40 -10.64 8.93
CA LYS A 221 28.05 -10.05 7.62
C LYS A 221 28.76 -8.72 7.33
N MET A 222 29.04 -7.92 8.35
CA MET A 222 29.72 -6.63 8.22
C MET A 222 31.25 -6.78 8.11
N SER A 223 31.83 -7.87 8.60
CA SER A 223 33.26 -8.13 8.60
C SER A 223 33.71 -8.59 7.21
N LYS A 224 33.91 -7.66 6.29
CA LYS A 224 34.31 -7.96 4.90
C LYS A 224 35.71 -8.61 4.76
N ASN A 225 36.60 -8.42 5.73
CA ASN A 225 38.03 -8.78 5.63
C ASN A 225 38.52 -9.66 6.76
N SER A 226 37.71 -10.09 7.72
CA SER A 226 38.11 -10.98 8.82
C SER A 226 37.09 -12.08 9.01
N MET A 227 37.57 -13.29 9.22
CA MET A 227 36.74 -14.43 9.54
C MET A 227 36.22 -14.26 10.97
N PHE A 228 34.88 -14.37 11.17
CA PHE A 228 34.29 -14.38 12.50
C PHE A 228 34.72 -15.65 13.24
N VAL A 229 35.18 -15.52 14.46
CA VAL A 229 35.53 -16.65 15.31
C VAL A 229 34.27 -17.14 16.04
N PRO A 230 33.76 -18.34 15.77
CA PRO A 230 32.58 -18.89 16.43
C PRO A 230 32.83 -19.12 17.94
N ASN A 231 31.74 -19.15 18.72
CA ASN A 231 31.78 -19.33 20.16
C ASN A 231 30.72 -20.32 20.63
N ASP A 232 31.06 -21.15 21.60
CA ASP A 232 30.11 -22.03 22.26
C ASP A 232 29.43 -21.33 23.45
N THR A 233 28.24 -21.79 23.77
CA THR A 233 27.46 -21.30 24.91
C THR A 233 26.70 -22.44 25.55
N LEU A 234 26.81 -22.57 26.89
CA LEU A 234 25.99 -23.47 27.68
C LEU A 234 25.41 -22.70 28.87
N LEU A 235 24.08 -22.66 28.93
CA LEU A 235 23.32 -22.14 30.07
C LEU A 235 22.17 -23.11 30.40
N ASN A 236 21.92 -23.34 31.66
CA ASN A 236 20.84 -24.20 32.13
C ASN A 236 20.27 -23.68 33.46
N ASN A 237 19.25 -24.33 33.98
CA ASN A 237 18.60 -23.95 35.25
C ASN A 237 19.28 -24.66 36.47
N ASP A 238 20.30 -25.45 36.24
CA ASP A 238 20.97 -26.23 37.29
C ASP A 238 22.35 -25.67 37.66
N ASP A 239 23.40 -26.13 37.03
CA ASP A 239 24.79 -25.80 37.41
C ASP A 239 25.34 -24.59 36.63
N ASP A 240 24.88 -24.35 35.42
CA ASP A 240 25.37 -23.28 34.50
C ASP A 240 24.35 -22.13 34.34
N ARG A 241 23.89 -21.58 35.47
CA ARG A 241 22.87 -20.50 35.47
C ARG A 241 23.44 -19.14 35.08
N MET A 242 24.73 -18.91 35.26
CA MET A 242 25.39 -17.65 35.07
C MET A 242 26.79 -17.81 34.51
N ILE A 243 27.13 -17.01 33.50
CA ILE A 243 28.48 -16.96 32.92
C ILE A 243 29.10 -15.59 33.23
N ILE A 244 30.30 -15.60 33.83
CA ILE A 244 31.12 -14.42 34.02
C ILE A 244 32.13 -14.33 32.87
N ILE A 245 32.02 -13.26 32.05
CA ILE A 245 32.88 -13.04 30.89
C ILE A 245 33.89 -11.95 31.21
N THR A 246 35.18 -12.31 31.20
CA THR A 246 36.28 -11.38 31.44
C THR A 246 37.18 -11.24 30.21
N GLY A 247 37.98 -10.18 30.16
CA GLY A 247 38.93 -9.95 29.06
C GLY A 247 39.14 -8.45 28.78
N PRO A 248 40.12 -8.11 27.94
CA PRO A 248 40.45 -6.72 27.60
C PRO A 248 39.33 -6.05 26.82
N ASN A 249 39.40 -4.72 26.72
CA ASN A 249 38.48 -3.98 25.87
C ASN A 249 38.68 -4.38 24.39
N MET A 250 37.56 -4.31 23.61
CA MET A 250 37.53 -4.75 22.20
C MET A 250 37.77 -6.25 21.95
N ALA A 251 37.82 -7.10 23.00
CA ALA A 251 37.98 -8.56 22.86
C ALA A 251 36.67 -9.28 22.47
N GLY A 252 35.60 -8.60 22.16
CA GLY A 252 34.34 -9.23 21.68
C GLY A 252 33.36 -9.64 22.78
N LYS A 253 33.58 -9.28 24.07
CA LYS A 253 32.65 -9.62 25.19
C LYS A 253 31.22 -9.24 24.92
N SER A 254 30.98 -7.98 24.54
CA SER A 254 29.65 -7.48 24.21
C SER A 254 29.06 -8.12 22.95
N THR A 255 29.87 -8.43 21.97
CA THR A 255 29.47 -9.17 20.76
C THR A 255 28.96 -10.56 21.11
N TYR A 256 29.68 -11.28 22.00
CA TYR A 256 29.26 -12.59 22.47
C TYR A 256 27.92 -12.57 23.21
N MET A 257 27.71 -11.63 24.15
CA MET A 257 26.42 -11.51 24.85
C MET A 257 25.26 -11.23 23.88
N ARG A 258 25.45 -10.30 22.95
CA ARG A 258 24.44 -10.00 21.90
C ARG A 258 24.19 -11.19 20.99
N GLN A 259 25.22 -11.95 20.64
CA GLN A 259 25.11 -13.16 19.82
C GLN A 259 24.18 -14.18 20.49
N VAL A 260 24.36 -14.48 21.77
CA VAL A 260 23.51 -15.43 22.50
C VAL A 260 22.06 -14.95 22.54
N ALA A 261 21.82 -13.68 22.84
CA ALA A 261 20.48 -13.08 22.87
C ALA A 261 19.82 -13.16 21.47
N LEU A 262 20.56 -12.81 20.40
CA LEU A 262 20.03 -12.84 19.03
C LEU A 262 19.73 -14.26 18.55
N ILE A 263 20.60 -15.22 18.83
CA ILE A 263 20.37 -16.63 18.47
C ILE A 263 19.12 -17.15 19.19
N THR A 264 18.95 -16.85 20.47
CA THR A 264 17.76 -17.22 21.24
C THR A 264 16.48 -16.57 20.66
N LEU A 265 16.52 -15.28 20.36
CA LEU A 265 15.40 -14.57 19.74
C LEU A 265 15.06 -15.17 18.36
N MET A 266 16.07 -15.38 17.52
CA MET A 266 15.86 -15.96 16.19
C MET A 266 15.23 -17.35 16.26
N ALA A 267 15.69 -18.19 17.18
CA ALA A 267 15.09 -19.51 17.41
C ALA A 267 13.60 -19.41 17.80
N GLN A 268 13.24 -18.52 18.71
CA GLN A 268 11.86 -18.38 19.19
C GLN A 268 10.88 -17.79 18.16
N ILE A 269 11.36 -16.98 17.22
CA ILE A 269 10.51 -16.50 16.12
C ILE A 269 10.39 -17.50 14.97
N GLY A 270 10.96 -18.71 15.09
CA GLY A 270 10.91 -19.76 14.06
C GLY A 270 11.97 -19.64 12.97
N SER A 271 12.99 -18.80 13.15
CA SER A 271 14.12 -18.70 12.23
C SER A 271 15.15 -19.78 12.49
N PHE A 272 15.88 -20.18 11.45
CA PHE A 272 17.18 -20.86 11.61
C PHE A 272 18.19 -19.89 12.21
N VAL A 273 19.25 -20.43 12.82
CA VAL A 273 20.21 -19.67 13.63
C VAL A 273 21.65 -19.80 13.11
N PRO A 274 22.47 -18.76 13.26
CA PRO A 274 23.87 -18.75 12.85
C PRO A 274 24.72 -19.56 13.83
N ALA A 275 24.63 -20.88 13.78
CA ALA A 275 25.39 -21.81 14.60
C ALA A 275 25.63 -23.11 13.83
N LYS A 276 26.56 -23.96 14.29
CA LYS A 276 26.70 -25.31 13.80
C LYS A 276 25.58 -26.21 14.32
N SER A 277 25.21 -26.04 15.59
CA SER A 277 24.02 -26.63 16.20
C SER A 277 23.52 -25.73 17.35
N ALA A 278 22.22 -25.76 17.62
CA ALA A 278 21.65 -25.05 18.73
C ALA A 278 20.46 -25.81 19.33
N LYS A 279 20.43 -25.91 20.66
CA LYS A 279 19.27 -26.39 21.45
C LYS A 279 18.86 -25.25 22.35
N ILE A 280 17.67 -24.70 22.10
CA ILE A 280 17.21 -23.47 22.74
C ILE A 280 15.96 -23.77 23.54
N GLY A 281 16.06 -23.58 24.84
CA GLY A 281 14.91 -23.58 25.74
C GLY A 281 14.07 -22.34 25.52
N ILE A 282 12.74 -22.48 25.62
CA ILE A 282 11.83 -21.34 25.55
C ILE A 282 12.09 -20.40 26.71
N VAL A 283 12.25 -19.11 26.43
CA VAL A 283 12.44 -18.05 27.42
C VAL A 283 11.30 -17.05 27.35
N ASP A 284 10.85 -16.58 28.51
CA ASP A 284 9.74 -15.62 28.60
C ASP A 284 10.18 -14.21 28.17
N LYS A 285 11.43 -13.85 28.50
CA LYS A 285 11.96 -12.51 28.25
C LYS A 285 13.46 -12.54 27.98
N ILE A 286 13.94 -11.61 27.18
CA ILE A 286 15.36 -11.39 26.90
C ILE A 286 15.67 -9.95 27.28
N PHE A 287 16.51 -9.78 28.30
CA PHE A 287 16.99 -8.47 28.73
C PHE A 287 18.46 -8.33 28.32
N THR A 288 18.82 -7.20 27.74
CA THR A 288 20.21 -6.90 27.40
C THR A 288 20.56 -5.50 27.86
N ARG A 289 21.67 -5.41 28.58
CA ARG A 289 22.31 -4.12 28.88
C ARG A 289 23.75 -4.18 28.37
N VAL A 290 24.00 -3.57 27.23
CA VAL A 290 25.31 -3.63 26.56
C VAL A 290 25.71 -2.24 26.09
N GLY A 291 26.56 -1.60 26.91
CA GLY A 291 27.07 -0.25 26.67
C GLY A 291 26.15 0.86 27.21
N ALA A 292 26.71 1.85 27.88
CA ALA A 292 26.04 3.09 28.18
C ALA A 292 26.11 4.01 26.95
N SER A 293 24.99 4.51 26.45
CA SER A 293 25.04 5.79 25.79
C SER A 293 25.21 6.83 26.94
N ASP A 294 26.35 7.46 27.00
CA ASP A 294 26.55 8.59 27.91
C ASP A 294 25.57 9.68 27.52
N ASP A 295 24.39 9.69 28.12
CA ASP A 295 23.51 10.84 28.06
C ASP A 295 24.00 11.86 29.08
N ILE A 296 25.03 12.62 28.66
CA ILE A 296 25.67 13.69 29.44
C ILE A 296 24.64 14.78 29.81
N SER A 297 23.48 14.82 29.15
CA SER A 297 22.45 15.85 29.37
C SER A 297 21.60 15.63 30.61
N SER A 298 21.50 14.41 31.14
CA SER A 298 20.64 14.06 32.27
C SER A 298 21.32 14.15 33.63
N GLY A 299 22.66 14.30 33.68
CA GLY A 299 23.42 14.38 34.94
C GLY A 299 23.33 13.13 35.86
N GLN A 300 22.74 12.04 35.36
CA GLN A 300 22.65 10.79 36.11
C GLN A 300 23.90 9.92 35.86
N SER A 301 24.38 9.32 36.94
CA SER A 301 25.47 8.32 36.82
C SER A 301 25.02 7.16 35.96
N THR A 302 25.89 6.71 35.03
CA THR A 302 25.67 5.51 34.22
C THR A 302 25.23 4.29 35.02
N PHE A 303 25.76 4.17 36.26
CA PHE A 303 25.37 3.13 37.23
C PHE A 303 23.89 3.25 37.67
N MET A 304 23.40 4.48 37.94
CA MET A 304 22.00 4.69 38.36
C MET A 304 21.03 4.39 37.18
N LEU A 305 21.40 4.75 35.97
CA LEU A 305 20.63 4.43 34.77
C LEU A 305 20.55 2.91 34.56
N GLU A 306 21.67 2.20 34.76
CA GLU A 306 21.74 0.74 34.70
C GLU A 306 20.84 0.06 35.73
N MET A 307 20.84 0.56 36.97
CA MET A 307 19.98 0.00 38.00
C MET A 307 18.48 0.25 37.76
N THR A 308 18.14 1.41 37.23
CA THR A 308 16.72 1.76 36.93
C THR A 308 16.14 0.99 35.77
N GLU A 309 16.96 0.61 34.78
CA GLU A 309 16.50 -0.20 33.63
C GLU A 309 16.36 -1.69 33.94
N VAL A 310 17.01 -2.18 35.01
CA VAL A 310 16.98 -3.59 35.42
C VAL A 310 15.96 -3.84 36.54
N SER A 311 15.51 -2.81 37.24
CA SER A 311 14.48 -2.91 38.28
C SER A 311 13.06 -2.87 37.75
#